data_16889bd36a52c6139d5d3cbcf30035e3
#
_entry.id   16889bd36a52c6139d5d3cbcf30035e3
#
_cell.length_a   1.000
_cell.length_b   1.000
_cell.length_c   1.000
_cell.angle_alpha   90.00
_cell.angle_beta   90.00
_cell.angle_gamma   90.00
#
_symmetry.space_group_name_H-M   'P 1'
#
loop_
_entity.id
_entity.type
_entity.pdbx_description
1 polymer ?
#
loop_
_entity_poly.entity_id
_entity_poly.type
_entity_poly.pdbx_seq_one_letter_code
_entity_poly.pdbx_strand_id
1 'polypeptide(L)'
;MYAAMVLCVDDNVGRLQACLDELGISDNTLVVFLSDNGGPIANGSWNGQLRGNKGSLWEGGIRVPFALKWPGVIPAKKMNHTFVSSVDLLPTFAAVSGADQFGPVASDGMDLMPLLQGEPGEYRDRAFFWRRGDMKNVAVRYRNYKYIMNRRTNEEYLFDLHKDISERDNMA
;
A
#
# COMPACT_ATOMS: atom_id res chain seq x y z
N MET A 1 -11.06 -21.52 -8.25
CA MET A 1 -11.03 -20.37 -9.19
C MET A 1 -10.12 -19.23 -8.69
N TYR A 2 -10.27 -18.70 -7.47
CA TYR A 2 -9.42 -17.60 -6.97
C TYR A 2 -7.90 -17.95 -6.97
N ALA A 3 -7.51 -19.09 -6.42
CA ALA A 3 -6.12 -19.53 -6.40
C ALA A 3 -5.51 -19.66 -7.83
N ALA A 4 -6.29 -20.10 -8.81
CA ALA A 4 -5.84 -20.17 -10.20
C ALA A 4 -5.61 -18.77 -10.81
N MET A 5 -6.41 -17.79 -10.42
CA MET A 5 -6.19 -16.39 -10.85
C MET A 5 -4.91 -15.82 -10.23
N VAL A 6 -4.63 -16.12 -8.94
CA VAL A 6 -3.39 -15.69 -8.28
C VAL A 6 -2.18 -16.36 -8.94
N LEU A 7 -2.25 -17.66 -9.25
CA LEU A 7 -1.19 -18.36 -9.98
C LEU A 7 -0.94 -17.73 -11.35
N CYS A 8 -2.01 -17.38 -12.08
CA CYS A 8 -1.87 -16.71 -13.37
C CYS A 8 -1.20 -15.34 -13.25
N VAL A 9 -1.45 -14.58 -12.17
CA VAL A 9 -0.74 -13.32 -11.90
C VAL A 9 0.73 -13.60 -11.62
N ASP A 10 1.06 -14.59 -10.79
CA ASP A 10 2.43 -15.00 -10.47
C ASP A 10 3.23 -15.39 -11.73
N ASP A 11 2.65 -16.25 -12.57
CA ASP A 11 3.25 -16.65 -13.86
C ASP A 11 3.53 -15.43 -14.77
N ASN A 12 2.60 -14.49 -14.84
CA ASN A 12 2.78 -13.30 -15.68
C ASN A 12 3.83 -12.33 -15.11
N VAL A 13 3.93 -12.19 -13.79
CA VAL A 13 5.01 -11.43 -13.16
C VAL A 13 6.36 -12.07 -13.46
N GLY A 14 6.45 -13.42 -13.39
CA GLY A 14 7.65 -14.16 -13.78
C GLY A 14 8.05 -13.94 -15.24
N ARG A 15 7.08 -14.01 -16.16
CA ARG A 15 7.31 -13.75 -17.59
C ARG A 15 7.78 -12.32 -17.86
N LEU A 16 7.18 -11.33 -17.17
CA LEU A 16 7.62 -9.93 -17.27
C LEU A 16 9.07 -9.78 -16.85
N GLN A 17 9.44 -10.36 -15.71
CA GLN A 17 10.83 -10.28 -15.22
C GLN A 17 11.81 -10.96 -16.18
N ALA A 18 11.49 -12.15 -16.69
CA ALA A 18 12.32 -12.83 -17.68
C ALA A 18 12.53 -11.98 -18.95
N CYS A 19 11.47 -11.34 -19.43
CA CYS A 19 11.56 -10.45 -20.59
C CYS A 19 12.48 -9.24 -20.34
N LEU A 20 12.43 -8.62 -19.15
CA LEU A 20 13.33 -7.52 -18.79
C LEU A 20 14.80 -7.99 -18.75
N ASP A 21 15.04 -9.20 -18.25
CA ASP A 21 16.37 -9.80 -18.17
C ASP A 21 16.90 -10.14 -19.58
N GLU A 22 16.08 -10.74 -20.44
CA GLU A 22 16.42 -11.05 -21.85
C GLU A 22 16.75 -9.80 -22.67
N LEU A 23 16.05 -8.68 -22.39
CA LEU A 23 16.29 -7.39 -23.04
C LEU A 23 17.49 -6.64 -22.44
N GLY A 24 18.07 -7.10 -21.33
CA GLY A 24 19.18 -6.46 -20.65
C GLY A 24 18.84 -5.11 -20.02
N ILE A 25 17.56 -4.87 -19.67
CA ILE A 25 17.09 -3.59 -19.12
C ILE A 25 16.64 -3.69 -17.64
N SER A 26 16.80 -4.85 -17.01
CA SER A 26 16.39 -5.09 -15.63
C SER A 26 17.00 -4.08 -14.65
N ASP A 27 18.29 -3.73 -14.81
CA ASP A 27 18.99 -2.80 -13.92
C ASP A 27 18.55 -1.34 -14.12
N ASN A 28 17.86 -1.05 -15.22
CA ASN A 28 17.30 0.28 -15.52
C ASN A 28 15.78 0.30 -15.44
N THR A 29 15.18 -0.65 -14.72
CA THR A 29 13.72 -0.75 -14.62
C THR A 29 13.28 -0.90 -13.16
N LEU A 30 12.48 0.06 -12.68
CA LEU A 30 11.75 -0.06 -11.42
C LEU A 30 10.48 -0.88 -11.64
N VAL A 31 10.43 -2.08 -11.07
CA VAL A 31 9.23 -2.93 -11.07
C VAL A 31 8.48 -2.75 -9.77
N VAL A 32 7.19 -2.43 -9.86
CA VAL A 32 6.30 -2.26 -8.71
C VAL A 32 5.17 -3.27 -8.80
N PHE A 33 4.97 -4.03 -7.73
CA PHE A 33 3.83 -4.93 -7.56
C PHE A 33 2.95 -4.42 -6.42
N LEU A 34 1.67 -4.27 -6.68
CA LEU A 34 0.72 -3.71 -5.72
C LEU A 34 -0.67 -4.27 -6.03
N SER A 35 -1.44 -4.65 -4.99
CA SER A 35 -2.88 -4.89 -5.13
C SER A 35 -3.65 -3.57 -5.00
N ASP A 36 -4.75 -3.44 -5.73
CA ASP A 36 -5.61 -2.24 -5.71
C ASP A 36 -6.41 -2.11 -4.41
N ASN A 37 -6.81 -3.22 -3.82
CA ASN A 37 -7.58 -3.30 -2.56
C ASN A 37 -7.42 -4.68 -1.91
N GLY A 38 -7.94 -4.81 -0.69
CA GLY A 38 -7.99 -6.09 -0.01
C GLY A 38 -8.91 -7.11 -0.70
N GLY A 39 -8.66 -8.38 -0.48
CA GLY A 39 -9.36 -9.47 -1.16
C GLY A 39 -10.84 -9.56 -0.79
N PRO A 40 -11.75 -9.86 -1.76
CA PRO A 40 -13.16 -10.12 -1.50
C PRO A 40 -13.34 -11.53 -0.94
N ILE A 41 -13.62 -11.65 0.35
CA ILE A 41 -13.79 -12.96 1.05
C ILE A 41 -14.87 -13.82 0.38
N ALA A 42 -15.95 -13.22 -0.08
CA ALA A 42 -17.04 -13.93 -0.77
C ALA A 42 -16.56 -14.69 -2.03
N ASN A 43 -15.45 -14.30 -2.63
CA ASN A 43 -14.87 -14.94 -3.82
C ASN A 43 -13.74 -15.93 -3.48
N GLY A 44 -13.57 -16.27 -2.20
CA GLY A 44 -12.56 -17.22 -1.73
C GLY A 44 -11.19 -16.62 -1.47
N SER A 45 -11.07 -15.31 -1.38
CA SER A 45 -9.84 -14.66 -0.92
C SER A 45 -9.71 -14.72 0.60
N TRP A 46 -8.49 -14.56 1.08
CA TRP A 46 -8.19 -14.54 2.49
C TRP A 46 -7.23 -13.39 2.81
N ASN A 47 -7.63 -12.51 3.72
CA ASN A 47 -6.83 -11.36 4.13
C ASN A 47 -5.98 -11.64 5.40
N GLY A 48 -5.73 -12.89 5.70
CA GLY A 48 -4.99 -13.29 6.89
C GLY A 48 -5.73 -12.90 8.18
N GLN A 49 -5.00 -12.29 9.08
CA GLN A 49 -5.54 -11.80 10.35
C GLN A 49 -6.21 -10.42 10.26
N LEU A 50 -6.15 -9.77 9.09
CA LEU A 50 -6.66 -8.41 8.91
C LEU A 50 -8.18 -8.40 8.86
N ARG A 51 -8.81 -7.53 9.64
CA ARG A 51 -10.26 -7.37 9.68
C ARG A 51 -10.78 -6.77 8.39
N GLY A 52 -11.96 -7.21 7.95
CA GLY A 52 -12.65 -6.67 6.77
C GLY A 52 -12.15 -7.24 5.45
N ASN A 53 -12.62 -6.62 4.36
CA ASN A 53 -12.39 -7.06 2.98
C ASN A 53 -12.54 -5.89 2.01
N LYS A 54 -12.45 -6.19 0.71
CA LYS A 54 -12.70 -5.23 -0.37
C LYS A 54 -13.90 -4.34 -0.08
N GLY A 55 -13.69 -3.01 -0.17
CA GLY A 55 -14.72 -2.00 0.06
C GLY A 55 -14.93 -1.58 1.51
N SER A 56 -14.18 -2.16 2.48
CA SER A 56 -14.17 -1.71 3.86
C SER A 56 -12.96 -0.80 4.14
N LEU A 57 -13.04 0.00 5.20
CA LEU A 57 -11.92 0.83 5.68
C LEU A 57 -11.09 0.13 6.78
N TRP A 58 -11.41 -1.13 7.11
CA TRP A 58 -10.60 -1.99 7.94
C TRP A 58 -9.30 -2.37 7.25
N GLU A 59 -8.27 -2.77 7.99
CA GLU A 59 -6.97 -3.15 7.40
C GLU A 59 -7.11 -4.20 6.28
N GLY A 60 -8.02 -5.19 6.41
CA GLY A 60 -8.26 -6.18 5.36
C GLY A 60 -8.88 -5.63 4.06
N GLY A 61 -9.35 -4.38 4.06
CA GLY A 61 -9.85 -3.71 2.86
C GLY A 61 -8.84 -2.77 2.21
N ILE A 62 -7.90 -2.22 2.99
CA ILE A 62 -6.99 -1.15 2.53
C ILE A 62 -5.51 -1.50 2.65
N ARG A 63 -5.13 -2.47 3.48
CA ARG A 63 -3.75 -2.95 3.59
C ARG A 63 -3.52 -4.06 2.58
N VAL A 64 -2.65 -3.80 1.62
CA VAL A 64 -2.44 -4.65 0.44
C VAL A 64 -0.99 -5.12 0.32
N PRO A 65 -0.71 -6.23 -0.37
CA PRO A 65 0.64 -6.58 -0.79
C PRO A 65 1.26 -5.46 -1.61
N PHE A 66 2.49 -5.09 -1.26
CA PHE A 66 3.27 -4.07 -1.95
C PHE A 66 4.73 -4.48 -1.99
N ALA A 67 5.32 -4.53 -3.18
CA ALA A 67 6.71 -4.89 -3.38
C ALA A 67 7.34 -4.05 -4.50
N LEU A 68 8.61 -3.73 -4.36
CA LEU A 68 9.40 -3.03 -5.36
C LEU A 68 10.69 -3.78 -5.63
N LYS A 69 11.12 -3.77 -6.89
CA LYS A 69 12.40 -4.32 -7.34
C LYS A 69 13.07 -3.35 -8.27
N TRP A 70 14.31 -2.96 -7.94
CA TRP A 70 15.20 -2.24 -8.84
C TRP A 70 16.64 -2.66 -8.56
N PRO A 71 17.19 -3.60 -9.36
CA PRO A 71 18.52 -4.12 -9.13
C PRO A 71 19.58 -3.00 -9.08
N GLY A 72 20.52 -3.09 -8.16
CA GLY A 72 21.58 -2.09 -7.99
C GLY A 72 21.16 -0.76 -7.33
N VAL A 73 19.84 -0.47 -7.24
CA VAL A 73 19.31 0.79 -6.66
C VAL A 73 18.59 0.56 -5.35
N ILE A 74 17.75 -0.47 -5.27
CA ILE A 74 17.01 -0.84 -4.04
C ILE A 74 17.63 -2.11 -3.47
N PRO A 75 18.01 -2.13 -2.15
CA PRO A 75 18.55 -3.32 -1.51
C PRO A 75 17.58 -4.50 -1.58
N ALA A 76 18.08 -5.64 -2.09
CA ALA A 76 17.28 -6.85 -2.23
C ALA A 76 16.95 -7.50 -0.86
N LYS A 77 15.82 -8.24 -0.81
CA LYS A 77 15.39 -9.02 0.37
C LYS A 77 15.25 -8.18 1.65
N LYS A 78 14.91 -6.92 1.53
CA LYS A 78 14.61 -6.04 2.66
C LYS A 78 13.10 -5.94 2.87
N MET A 79 12.69 -5.92 4.13
CA MET A 79 11.32 -5.61 4.54
C MET A 79 11.33 -4.27 5.28
N ASN A 80 10.44 -3.38 4.88
CA ASN A 80 10.25 -2.09 5.54
C ASN A 80 8.83 -2.06 6.13
N HIS A 81 8.71 -1.67 7.40
CA HIS A 81 7.45 -1.61 8.13
C HIS A 81 6.87 -0.19 8.22
N THR A 82 7.52 0.77 7.58
CA THR A 82 6.99 2.13 7.49
C THR A 82 5.71 2.12 6.67
N PHE A 83 4.69 2.80 7.16
CA PHE A 83 3.44 2.93 6.44
C PHE A 83 3.63 3.84 5.23
N VAL A 84 3.26 3.34 4.06
CA VAL A 84 3.26 4.05 2.79
C VAL A 84 1.92 3.86 2.09
N SER A 85 1.63 4.65 1.09
CA SER A 85 0.36 4.60 0.36
C SER A 85 0.59 4.68 -1.15
N SER A 86 -0.38 4.23 -1.94
CA SER A 86 -0.33 4.34 -3.40
C SER A 86 -0.21 5.78 -3.92
N VAL A 87 -0.61 6.78 -3.13
CA VAL A 87 -0.39 8.21 -3.48
C VAL A 87 1.09 8.58 -3.54
N ASP A 88 1.97 7.80 -2.89
CA ASP A 88 3.41 8.00 -2.90
C ASP A 88 4.07 7.54 -4.21
N LEU A 89 3.38 6.74 -5.01
CA LEU A 89 3.94 6.23 -6.27
C LEU A 89 4.18 7.35 -7.29
N LEU A 90 3.28 8.31 -7.39
CA LEU A 90 3.40 9.39 -8.36
C LEU A 90 4.65 10.26 -8.11
N PRO A 91 4.89 10.82 -6.91
CA PRO A 91 6.13 11.55 -6.66
C PRO A 91 7.38 10.67 -6.76
N THR A 92 7.30 9.38 -6.40
CA THR A 92 8.41 8.44 -6.58
C THR A 92 8.76 8.25 -8.06
N PHE A 93 7.75 8.06 -8.92
CA PHE A 93 7.97 7.89 -10.36
C PHE A 93 8.53 9.16 -11.00
N ALA A 94 8.07 10.34 -10.57
CA ALA A 94 8.63 11.60 -11.03
C ALA A 94 10.11 11.73 -10.65
N ALA A 95 10.45 11.46 -9.41
CA ALA A 95 11.83 11.53 -8.93
C ALA A 95 12.75 10.60 -9.73
N VAL A 96 12.36 9.35 -9.97
CA VAL A 96 13.19 8.39 -10.70
C VAL A 96 13.27 8.65 -12.22
N SER A 97 12.27 9.30 -12.79
CA SER A 97 12.27 9.66 -14.21
C SER A 97 12.96 11.00 -14.51
N GLY A 98 13.38 11.73 -13.47
CA GLY A 98 13.92 13.08 -13.61
C GLY A 98 12.88 14.10 -14.11
N ALA A 99 11.59 13.80 -13.97
CA ALA A 99 10.52 14.74 -14.30
C ALA A 99 10.51 15.88 -13.28
N ASP A 100 10.55 17.11 -13.76
CA ASP A 100 10.33 18.28 -12.93
C ASP A 100 8.93 18.23 -12.30
N GLN A 101 8.83 18.77 -11.08
CA GLN A 101 7.64 18.70 -10.24
C GLN A 101 6.33 18.96 -10.99
N PHE A 102 5.27 18.29 -10.60
CA PHE A 102 3.91 18.27 -11.16
C PHE A 102 3.21 19.64 -11.24
N GLY A 103 3.89 20.74 -11.53
CA GLY A 103 3.29 22.07 -11.58
C GLY A 103 2.71 22.50 -10.21
N PRO A 104 1.67 23.34 -10.19
CA PRO A 104 1.15 23.92 -8.95
C PRO A 104 0.30 22.96 -8.09
N VAL A 105 0.10 21.71 -8.50
CA VAL A 105 -0.70 20.74 -7.75
C VAL A 105 0.19 20.08 -6.70
N ALA A 106 -0.04 20.41 -5.43
CA ALA A 106 0.62 19.74 -4.31
C ALA A 106 0.24 18.25 -4.30
N SER A 107 1.23 17.36 -4.29
CA SER A 107 1.00 15.93 -4.10
C SER A 107 0.83 15.65 -2.61
N ASP A 108 -0.19 14.87 -2.24
CA ASP A 108 -0.34 14.31 -0.89
C ASP A 108 0.68 13.18 -0.62
N GLY A 109 1.32 12.67 -1.66
CA GLY A 109 2.34 11.62 -1.60
C GLY A 109 3.74 12.17 -1.38
N MET A 110 4.64 11.28 -0.97
CA MET A 110 6.08 11.55 -0.81
C MET A 110 6.89 10.60 -1.70
N ASP A 111 8.06 11.05 -2.17
CA ASP A 111 9.01 10.18 -2.83
C ASP A 111 9.49 9.07 -1.86
N LEU A 112 9.35 7.83 -2.28
CA LEU A 112 9.75 6.66 -1.49
C LEU A 112 11.22 6.28 -1.70
N MET A 113 11.94 6.83 -2.68
CA MET A 113 13.31 6.40 -2.99
C MET A 113 14.25 6.52 -1.80
N PRO A 114 14.29 7.62 -1.03
CA PRO A 114 15.15 7.70 0.16
C PRO A 114 14.83 6.60 1.18
N LEU A 115 13.53 6.34 1.44
CA LEU A 115 13.09 5.26 2.34
C LEU A 115 13.54 3.88 1.85
N LEU A 116 13.43 3.62 0.55
CA LEU A 116 13.79 2.34 -0.09
C LEU A 116 15.32 2.12 -0.09
N GLN A 117 16.10 3.19 -0.14
CA GLN A 117 17.56 3.16 -0.05
C GLN A 117 18.06 3.11 1.39
N GLY A 118 17.16 3.23 2.37
CA GLY A 118 17.47 3.13 3.80
C GLY A 118 17.86 4.45 4.44
N GLU A 119 17.58 5.56 3.78
CA GLU A 119 17.81 6.90 4.32
C GLU A 119 16.73 7.27 5.37
N PRO A 120 17.10 8.05 6.39
CA PRO A 120 16.12 8.56 7.36
C PRO A 120 15.19 9.58 6.69
N GLY A 121 13.91 9.57 7.08
CA GLY A 121 12.91 10.51 6.57
C GLY A 121 11.68 10.60 7.46
N GLU A 122 10.89 11.65 7.26
CA GLU A 122 9.70 11.98 8.07
C GLU A 122 8.45 11.18 7.67
N TYR A 123 8.64 9.98 7.09
CA TYR A 123 7.52 9.15 6.59
C TYR A 123 6.52 8.75 7.68
N ARG A 124 6.92 8.76 8.96
CA ARG A 124 6.08 8.34 10.09
C ARG A 124 5.10 9.41 10.58
N ASP A 125 5.37 10.68 10.31
CA ASP A 125 4.60 11.80 10.84
C ASP A 125 3.56 12.32 9.83
N ARG A 126 2.97 11.40 9.09
CA ARG A 126 1.94 11.67 8.08
C ARG A 126 0.60 11.13 8.52
N ALA A 127 -0.45 11.90 8.29
CA ALA A 127 -1.83 11.44 8.43
C ALA A 127 -2.37 11.01 7.06
N PHE A 128 -3.04 9.86 7.03
CA PHE A 128 -3.72 9.34 5.84
C PHE A 128 -5.21 9.27 6.10
N PHE A 129 -5.97 9.70 5.10
CA PHE A 129 -7.41 9.80 5.20
C PHE A 129 -8.08 8.93 4.14
N TRP A 130 -9.10 8.21 4.55
CA TRP A 130 -9.94 7.41 3.64
C TRP A 130 -11.38 7.78 3.82
N ARG A 131 -12.08 7.77 2.71
CA ARG A 131 -13.51 7.97 2.67
C ARG A 131 -14.13 6.93 1.75
N ARG A 132 -15.09 6.21 2.24
CA ARG A 132 -15.88 5.32 1.39
C ARG A 132 -16.76 6.16 0.45
N GLY A 133 -16.96 5.68 -0.80
CA GLY A 133 -17.65 6.43 -1.84
C GLY A 133 -19.09 6.86 -1.48
N ASP A 134 -19.76 6.12 -0.58
CA ASP A 134 -21.08 6.46 -0.04
C ASP A 134 -21.04 7.49 1.11
N MET A 135 -19.87 8.00 1.46
CA MET A 135 -19.59 8.94 2.56
C MET A 135 -20.05 8.47 3.95
N LYS A 136 -20.46 7.22 4.11
CA LYS A 136 -20.94 6.67 5.38
C LYS A 136 -19.82 6.35 6.35
N ASN A 137 -18.66 5.95 5.81
CA ASN A 137 -17.50 5.62 6.62
C ASN A 137 -16.31 6.52 6.23
N VAL A 138 -15.62 7.00 7.23
CA VAL A 138 -14.35 7.72 7.11
C VAL A 138 -13.33 7.08 8.03
N ALA A 139 -12.07 7.15 7.66
CA ALA A 139 -10.98 6.71 8.52
C ALA A 139 -9.80 7.67 8.42
N VAL A 140 -9.04 7.77 9.48
CA VAL A 140 -7.75 8.43 9.53
C VAL A 140 -6.74 7.52 10.20
N ARG A 141 -5.53 7.49 9.66
CA ARG A 141 -4.38 6.86 10.29
C ARG A 141 -3.28 7.90 10.50
N TYR A 142 -2.77 7.95 11.71
CA TYR A 142 -1.60 8.74 12.07
C TYR A 142 -0.66 7.88 12.89
N ARG A 143 0.54 7.67 12.41
CA ARG A 143 1.51 6.73 13.01
C ARG A 143 0.90 5.32 13.16
N ASN A 144 0.84 4.81 14.37
CA ASN A 144 0.27 3.51 14.69
C ASN A 144 -1.23 3.54 14.97
N TYR A 145 -1.80 4.72 15.16
CA TYR A 145 -3.22 4.84 15.52
C TYR A 145 -4.09 4.97 14.28
N LYS A 146 -5.19 4.26 14.31
CA LYS A 146 -6.22 4.33 13.28
C LYS A 146 -7.58 4.55 13.90
N TYR A 147 -8.25 5.59 13.46
CA TYR A 147 -9.61 5.91 13.84
C TYR A 147 -10.54 5.68 12.65
N ILE A 148 -11.69 5.07 12.90
CA ILE A 148 -12.74 4.84 11.91
C ILE A 148 -14.06 5.35 12.51
N MET A 149 -14.82 6.11 11.73
CA MET A 149 -16.15 6.57 12.09
C MET A 149 -17.17 6.08 11.08
N ASN A 150 -18.21 5.42 11.55
CA ASN A 150 -19.42 5.14 10.79
C ASN A 150 -20.42 6.28 10.99
N ARG A 151 -20.51 7.18 10.03
CA ARG A 151 -21.39 8.36 10.09
C ARG A 151 -22.88 8.03 10.09
N ARG A 152 -23.28 6.82 9.73
CA ARG A 152 -24.68 6.40 9.74
C ARG A 152 -25.14 5.92 11.11
N THR A 153 -24.27 5.21 11.83
CA THR A 153 -24.59 4.63 13.14
C THR A 153 -23.98 5.42 14.29
N ASN A 154 -23.12 6.42 14.00
CA ASN A 154 -22.29 7.15 14.95
C ASN A 154 -21.35 6.23 15.75
N GLU A 155 -21.04 5.05 15.23
CA GLU A 155 -20.07 4.17 15.83
C GLU A 155 -18.65 4.65 15.54
N GLU A 156 -17.85 4.68 16.58
CA GLU A 156 -16.46 5.08 16.54
C GLU A 156 -15.54 3.94 16.94
N TYR A 157 -14.39 3.87 16.28
CA TYR A 157 -13.39 2.85 16.52
C TYR A 157 -12.00 3.48 16.52
N LEU A 158 -11.19 3.13 17.51
CA LEU A 158 -9.79 3.55 17.63
C LEU A 158 -8.92 2.33 17.92
N PHE A 159 -7.83 2.16 17.19
CA PHE A 159 -6.91 1.03 17.33
C PHE A 159 -5.46 1.49 17.34
N ASP A 160 -4.63 0.82 18.14
CA ASP A 160 -3.17 0.84 18.02
C ASP A 160 -2.74 -0.34 17.12
N LEU A 161 -2.54 -0.08 15.83
CA LEU A 161 -2.19 -1.11 14.85
C LEU A 161 -0.83 -1.77 15.06
N HIS A 162 0.02 -1.21 15.92
CA HIS A 162 1.26 -1.87 16.33
C HIS A 162 1.00 -3.05 17.26
N LYS A 163 0.00 -2.94 18.10
CA LYS A 163 -0.40 -3.98 19.07
C LYS A 163 -1.53 -4.86 18.56
N ASP A 164 -2.45 -4.26 17.81
CA ASP A 164 -3.69 -4.89 17.31
C ASP A 164 -3.91 -4.61 15.84
N ILE A 165 -3.12 -5.29 14.98
CA ILE A 165 -3.27 -5.20 13.52
C ILE A 165 -4.59 -5.79 13.03
N SER A 166 -5.25 -6.61 13.84
CA SER A 166 -6.52 -7.28 13.55
C SER A 166 -7.74 -6.41 13.88
N GLU A 167 -7.53 -5.23 14.48
CA GLU A 167 -8.58 -4.26 14.81
C GLU A 167 -9.71 -4.89 15.67
N ARG A 168 -9.34 -5.60 16.75
CA ARG A 168 -10.27 -6.32 17.64
C ARG A 168 -10.61 -5.52 18.90
N ASP A 169 -9.63 -4.81 19.44
CA ASP A 169 -9.70 -4.15 20.74
C ASP A 169 -9.96 -2.65 20.55
N ASN A 170 -11.26 -2.29 20.48
CA ASN A 170 -11.68 -0.89 20.31
C ASN A 170 -11.32 -0.06 21.54
N MET A 171 -10.58 1.04 21.33
CA MET A 171 -10.11 1.96 22.37
C MET A 171 -10.92 3.28 22.40
N ALA A 172 -11.95 3.44 21.52
CA ALA A 172 -12.78 4.64 21.46
C ALA A 172 -13.73 4.75 22.66
#